data_af1047afb92afd71c423a9e66b0de802
#
_entry.id   af1047afb92afd71c423a9e66b0de802
#
_cell.length_a   1.000
_cell.length_b   1.000
_cell.length_c   1.000
_cell.angle_alpha   90.00
_cell.angle_beta   90.00
_cell.angle_gamma   90.00
#
_symmetry.space_group_name_H-M   'P 1'
#
loop_
_entity.id
_entity.type
_entity.pdbx_description
1 polymer ?
#
loop_
_entity_poly.entity_id
_entity_poly.type
_entity_poly.pdbx_seq_one_letter_code
_entity_poly.pdbx_strand_id
1 'polypeptide(L)'
;MKRLGKLVGYNVLGDAHLGDYGRPLGLVVLEIKKMYPNLAYFNEEYTGDYSEVELPITNADLEKIYPLASTKSKEDEEYLEEAREVTRKIQSHERGYYDIWKRVVEISKKDIKAVYNSLYVDFDLWYGESDAMEYFDELEKIYRDKNILVKSNGAE
;
A
#
# COMPACT_ATOMS: atom_id res chain seq x y z
N MET A 1 -6.29 -21.77 12.19
CA MET A 1 -6.80 -21.20 13.48
C MET A 1 -8.30 -20.88 13.41
N LYS A 2 -8.79 -20.03 12.47
CA LYS A 2 -10.24 -19.67 12.35
C LYS A 2 -11.18 -20.89 12.37
N ARG A 3 -10.93 -21.94 11.55
CA ARG A 3 -11.75 -23.15 11.49
C ARG A 3 -11.75 -23.93 12.80
N LEU A 4 -10.60 -24.03 13.47
CA LEU A 4 -10.52 -24.70 14.78
C LEU A 4 -11.33 -23.97 15.85
N GLY A 5 -11.22 -22.64 15.91
CA GLY A 5 -12.01 -21.84 16.82
C GLY A 5 -13.52 -22.00 16.59
N LYS A 6 -13.96 -21.96 15.32
CA LYS A 6 -15.36 -22.21 14.96
C LYS A 6 -15.81 -23.64 15.33
N LEU A 7 -14.93 -24.64 15.13
CA LEU A 7 -15.24 -26.04 15.45
C LEU A 7 -15.53 -26.26 16.96
N VAL A 8 -14.83 -25.54 17.83
CA VAL A 8 -15.03 -25.60 19.29
C VAL A 8 -16.06 -24.58 19.80
N GLY A 9 -16.84 -23.97 18.91
CA GLY A 9 -18.00 -23.14 19.27
C GLY A 9 -17.71 -21.67 19.51
N TYR A 10 -16.49 -21.18 19.23
CA TYR A 10 -16.19 -19.75 19.32
C TYR A 10 -16.72 -18.95 18.11
N ASN A 11 -17.12 -17.71 18.36
CA ASN A 11 -17.32 -16.73 17.30
C ASN A 11 -15.94 -16.19 16.90
N VAL A 12 -15.49 -16.52 15.69
CA VAL A 12 -14.13 -16.19 15.21
C VAL A 12 -14.22 -15.42 13.92
N LEU A 13 -13.61 -14.24 13.89
CA LEU A 13 -13.34 -13.47 12.69
C LEU A 13 -11.88 -13.67 12.27
N GLY A 14 -11.66 -13.87 10.99
CA GLY A 14 -10.32 -13.87 10.39
C GLY A 14 -10.10 -12.61 9.62
N ASP A 15 -9.01 -11.91 9.91
CA ASP A 15 -8.56 -10.75 9.16
C ASP A 15 -7.32 -11.09 8.33
N ALA A 16 -7.32 -10.68 7.06
CA ALA A 16 -6.12 -10.64 6.23
C ALA A 16 -5.60 -9.21 6.24
N HIS A 17 -4.67 -8.93 7.13
CA HIS A 17 -4.07 -7.61 7.27
C HIS A 17 -2.98 -7.41 6.22
N LEU A 18 -3.15 -6.42 5.34
CA LEU A 18 -2.26 -6.17 4.19
C LEU A 18 -1.29 -5.03 4.48
N GLY A 19 -0.02 -5.21 4.11
CA GLY A 19 0.98 -4.15 4.10
C GLY A 19 0.85 -3.29 2.85
N ASP A 20 -0.17 -2.46 2.78
CA ASP A 20 -0.53 -1.65 1.62
C ASP A 20 -0.13 -0.17 1.77
N TYR A 21 0.76 0.13 2.71
CA TYR A 21 1.16 1.48 3.05
C TYR A 21 2.69 1.64 3.13
N GLY A 22 3.15 2.88 2.96
CA GLY A 22 4.54 3.24 3.17
C GLY A 22 5.47 3.07 1.96
N ARG A 23 6.76 3.10 2.24
CA ARG A 23 7.84 3.13 1.25
C ARG A 23 7.78 2.03 0.16
N PRO A 24 7.42 0.77 0.45
CA PRO A 24 7.36 -0.25 -0.59
C PRO A 24 6.44 0.11 -1.76
N LEU A 25 5.30 0.73 -1.47
CA LEU A 25 4.35 1.17 -2.50
C LEU A 25 4.85 2.39 -3.28
N GLY A 26 5.56 3.31 -2.61
CA GLY A 26 6.23 4.42 -3.28
C GLY A 26 7.28 3.96 -4.29
N LEU A 27 8.04 2.92 -3.95
CA LEU A 27 9.01 2.30 -4.87
C LEU A 27 8.32 1.68 -6.10
N VAL A 28 7.22 0.96 -5.90
CA VAL A 28 6.45 0.36 -6.99
C VAL A 28 5.88 1.43 -7.91
N VAL A 29 5.23 2.45 -7.35
CA VAL A 29 4.63 3.54 -8.14
C VAL A 29 5.68 4.36 -8.87
N LEU A 30 6.86 4.59 -8.27
CA LEU A 30 7.99 5.24 -8.96
C LEU A 30 8.46 4.43 -10.16
N GLU A 31 8.63 3.12 -10.00
CA GLU A 31 9.07 2.28 -11.13
C GLU A 31 8.02 2.23 -12.24
N ILE A 32 6.73 2.17 -11.90
CA ILE A 32 5.65 2.28 -12.89
C ILE A 32 5.72 3.63 -13.62
N LYS A 33 5.98 4.73 -12.90
CA LYS A 33 6.16 6.05 -13.51
C LYS A 33 7.33 6.09 -14.48
N LYS A 34 8.45 5.46 -14.13
CA LYS A 34 9.63 5.39 -15.03
C LYS A 34 9.36 4.51 -16.27
N MET A 35 8.58 3.43 -16.12
CA MET A 35 8.19 2.58 -17.25
C MET A 35 7.13 3.22 -18.16
N TYR A 36 6.20 3.96 -17.59
CA TYR A 36 5.04 4.53 -18.27
C TYR A 36 4.81 6.01 -17.89
N PRO A 37 5.73 6.91 -18.23
CA PRO A 37 5.70 8.31 -17.78
C PRO A 37 4.50 9.11 -18.32
N ASN A 38 3.88 8.63 -19.40
CA ASN A 38 2.76 9.30 -20.06
C ASN A 38 1.38 8.83 -19.55
N LEU A 39 1.32 7.99 -18.53
CA LEU A 39 0.03 7.61 -17.94
C LEU A 39 -0.66 8.85 -17.34
N ALA A 40 -1.98 8.92 -17.50
CA ALA A 40 -2.79 10.01 -16.96
C ALA A 40 -2.61 10.23 -15.45
N TYR A 41 -2.26 9.18 -14.71
CA TYR A 41 -1.96 9.26 -13.27
C TYR A 41 -0.80 10.22 -12.93
N PHE A 42 0.12 10.44 -13.85
CA PHE A 42 1.31 11.29 -13.67
C PHE A 42 1.21 12.63 -14.39
N ASN A 43 0.07 12.91 -15.03
CA ASN A 43 -0.22 14.17 -15.68
C ASN A 43 -1.01 15.08 -14.73
N GLU A 44 -0.38 16.15 -14.26
CA GLU A 44 -0.99 17.14 -13.34
C GLU A 44 -2.20 17.87 -13.94
N GLU A 45 -2.26 17.97 -15.27
CA GLU A 45 -3.37 18.61 -15.99
C GLU A 45 -4.57 17.68 -16.20
N TYR A 46 -4.43 16.38 -15.89
CA TYR A 46 -5.53 15.42 -16.08
C TYR A 46 -6.64 15.63 -15.05
N THR A 47 -7.84 15.95 -15.53
CA THR A 47 -9.04 16.20 -14.70
C THR A 47 -10.11 15.13 -14.82
N GLY A 48 -9.86 14.10 -15.66
CA GLY A 48 -10.80 12.99 -15.89
C GLY A 48 -10.93 12.03 -14.71
N ASP A 49 -11.72 10.99 -14.90
CA ASP A 49 -11.87 9.90 -13.93
C ASP A 49 -10.75 8.86 -14.09
N TYR A 50 -9.99 8.62 -13.04
CA TYR A 50 -8.92 7.62 -13.04
C TYR A 50 -9.43 6.19 -13.05
N SER A 51 -10.71 5.94 -12.72
CA SER A 51 -11.30 4.59 -12.81
C SER A 51 -11.37 4.10 -14.26
N GLU A 52 -11.44 5.01 -15.23
CA GLU A 52 -11.46 4.73 -16.67
C GLU A 52 -10.06 4.65 -17.28
N VAL A 53 -9.02 5.04 -16.54
CA VAL A 53 -7.63 4.99 -17.02
C VAL A 53 -7.11 3.57 -16.93
N GLU A 54 -6.72 3.00 -18.07
CA GLU A 54 -6.09 1.70 -18.12
C GLU A 54 -4.71 1.74 -17.46
N LEU A 55 -4.45 0.81 -16.56
CA LEU A 55 -3.13 0.58 -15.99
C LEU A 55 -2.55 -0.70 -16.62
N PRO A 56 -1.55 -0.61 -17.51
CA PRO A 56 -0.99 -1.77 -18.22
C PRO A 56 -0.03 -2.56 -17.33
N ILE A 57 -0.46 -2.90 -16.12
CA ILE A 57 0.32 -3.60 -15.10
C ILE A 57 -0.49 -4.80 -14.60
N THR A 58 0.14 -5.96 -14.60
CA THR A 58 -0.41 -7.19 -14.04
C THR A 58 0.26 -7.52 -12.69
N ASN A 59 -0.28 -8.50 -11.95
CA ASN A 59 0.39 -8.99 -10.74
C ASN A 59 1.78 -9.56 -11.04
N ALA A 60 1.95 -10.27 -12.16
CA ALA A 60 3.26 -10.80 -12.56
C ALA A 60 4.30 -9.71 -12.85
N ASP A 61 3.85 -8.51 -13.21
CA ASP A 61 4.73 -7.35 -13.36
C ASP A 61 5.10 -6.78 -11.99
N LEU A 62 4.14 -6.68 -11.06
CA LEU A 62 4.39 -6.22 -9.69
C LEU A 62 5.40 -7.11 -8.96
N GLU A 63 5.34 -8.43 -9.15
CA GLU A 63 6.29 -9.39 -8.60
C GLU A 63 7.74 -9.15 -9.06
N LYS A 64 7.92 -8.56 -10.23
CA LYS A 64 9.24 -8.19 -10.78
C LYS A 64 9.65 -6.76 -10.40
N ILE A 65 8.69 -5.85 -10.42
CA ILE A 65 8.91 -4.43 -10.15
C ILE A 65 9.41 -4.22 -8.73
N TYR A 66 8.79 -4.85 -7.73
CA TYR A 66 9.14 -4.60 -6.33
C TYR A 66 10.58 -5.01 -5.98
N PRO A 67 11.07 -6.22 -6.28
CA PRO A 67 12.48 -6.58 -6.03
C PRO A 67 13.47 -5.69 -6.76
N LEU A 68 13.19 -5.34 -8.03
CA LEU A 68 13.99 -4.43 -8.82
C LEU A 68 14.10 -3.05 -8.17
N ALA A 69 12.97 -2.45 -7.84
CA ALA A 69 12.91 -1.14 -7.21
C ALA A 69 13.56 -1.14 -5.81
N SER A 70 13.38 -2.21 -5.05
CA SER A 70 14.01 -2.39 -3.75
C SER A 70 15.54 -2.50 -3.85
N THR A 71 16.07 -3.16 -4.88
CA THR A 71 17.52 -3.22 -5.12
C THR A 71 18.06 -1.85 -5.51
N LYS A 72 17.45 -1.19 -6.49
CA LYS A 72 17.83 0.16 -6.92
C LYS A 72 17.87 1.15 -5.74
N SER A 73 16.88 1.10 -4.86
CA SER A 73 16.80 2.02 -3.70
C SER A 73 17.90 1.82 -2.65
N LYS A 74 18.64 0.71 -2.70
CA LYS A 74 19.79 0.47 -1.80
C LYS A 74 21.10 0.93 -2.41
N GLU A 75 21.18 1.01 -3.72
CA GLU A 75 22.38 1.31 -4.49
C GLU A 75 22.40 2.77 -4.97
N ASP A 76 21.24 3.42 -5.06
CA ASP A 76 21.05 4.76 -5.60
C ASP A 76 20.23 5.61 -4.61
N GLU A 77 20.89 6.59 -4.01
CA GLU A 77 20.27 7.48 -3.02
C GLU A 77 19.30 8.49 -3.68
N GLU A 78 19.58 8.92 -4.91
CA GLU A 78 18.68 9.79 -5.67
C GLU A 78 17.36 9.06 -5.97
N TYR A 79 17.45 7.82 -6.43
CA TYR A 79 16.29 6.97 -6.64
C TYR A 79 15.48 6.75 -5.35
N LEU A 80 16.17 6.57 -4.22
CA LEU A 80 15.51 6.44 -2.92
C LEU A 80 14.76 7.70 -2.52
N GLU A 81 15.33 8.89 -2.77
CA GLU A 81 14.65 10.14 -2.45
C GLU A 81 13.46 10.40 -3.37
N GLU A 82 13.57 10.09 -4.66
CA GLU A 82 12.40 10.11 -5.57
C GLU A 82 11.27 9.19 -5.04
N ALA A 83 11.61 8.00 -4.56
CA ALA A 83 10.62 7.07 -4.02
C ALA A 83 9.97 7.59 -2.72
N ARG A 84 10.74 8.30 -1.87
CA ARG A 84 10.21 8.98 -0.68
C ARG A 84 9.23 10.09 -1.07
N GLU A 85 9.56 10.85 -2.12
CA GLU A 85 8.66 11.90 -2.62
C GLU A 85 7.36 11.29 -3.16
N VAL A 86 7.42 10.22 -3.94
CA VAL A 86 6.23 9.49 -4.40
C VAL A 86 5.43 8.96 -3.23
N THR A 87 6.09 8.44 -2.19
CA THR A 87 5.42 7.99 -0.97
C THR A 87 4.66 9.14 -0.29
N ARG A 88 5.30 10.32 -0.14
CA ARG A 88 4.64 11.51 0.42
C ARG A 88 3.41 11.92 -0.38
N LYS A 89 3.49 11.91 -1.72
CA LYS A 89 2.35 12.22 -2.60
C LYS A 89 1.19 11.25 -2.44
N ILE A 90 1.46 9.95 -2.29
CA ILE A 90 0.44 8.94 -1.99
C ILE A 90 -0.19 9.24 -0.62
N GLN A 91 0.61 9.49 0.40
CA GLN A 91 0.17 9.73 1.78
C GLN A 91 -0.62 11.02 1.95
N SER A 92 -0.27 12.06 1.19
CA SER A 92 -1.03 13.32 1.15
C SER A 92 -2.28 13.25 0.27
N HIS A 93 -2.61 12.07 -0.26
CA HIS A 93 -3.73 11.85 -1.18
C HIS A 93 -3.65 12.72 -2.45
N GLU A 94 -2.43 13.03 -2.92
CA GLU A 94 -2.26 13.75 -4.17
C GLU A 94 -2.91 12.96 -5.31
N ARG A 95 -3.81 13.62 -6.00
CA ARG A 95 -4.60 13.04 -7.08
C ARG A 95 -3.68 12.43 -8.14
N GLY A 96 -4.05 11.29 -8.69
CA GLY A 96 -3.22 10.51 -9.61
C GLY A 96 -2.29 9.56 -8.86
N TYR A 97 -1.40 10.04 -7.99
CA TYR A 97 -0.54 9.16 -7.18
C TYR A 97 -1.33 8.31 -6.20
N TYR A 98 -2.34 8.88 -5.56
CA TYR A 98 -3.24 8.12 -4.70
C TYR A 98 -4.11 7.15 -5.49
N ASP A 99 -4.56 7.54 -6.70
CA ASP A 99 -5.41 6.70 -7.53
C ASP A 99 -4.66 5.51 -8.13
N ILE A 100 -3.41 5.69 -8.61
CA ILE A 100 -2.59 4.56 -9.09
C ILE A 100 -2.22 3.62 -7.94
N TRP A 101 -1.93 4.15 -6.74
CA TRP A 101 -1.71 3.34 -5.54
C TRP A 101 -2.91 2.44 -5.26
N LYS A 102 -4.14 2.97 -5.25
CA LYS A 102 -5.37 2.17 -5.08
C LYS A 102 -5.46 1.04 -6.11
N ARG A 103 -5.16 1.33 -7.38
CA ARG A 103 -5.18 0.32 -8.44
C ARG A 103 -4.15 -0.78 -8.24
N VAL A 104 -2.93 -0.43 -7.83
CA VAL A 104 -1.87 -1.41 -7.51
C VAL A 104 -2.28 -2.30 -6.34
N VAL A 105 -2.85 -1.72 -5.29
CA VAL A 105 -3.38 -2.47 -4.13
C VAL A 105 -4.51 -3.41 -4.55
N GLU A 106 -5.44 -2.96 -5.39
CA GLU A 106 -6.54 -3.80 -5.90
C GLU A 106 -6.03 -5.00 -6.72
N ILE A 107 -5.03 -4.79 -7.60
CA ILE A 107 -4.42 -5.87 -8.39
C ILE A 107 -3.82 -6.91 -7.44
N SER A 108 -3.02 -6.47 -6.47
CA SER A 108 -2.39 -7.35 -5.48
C SER A 108 -3.41 -8.08 -4.62
N LYS A 109 -4.42 -7.37 -4.13
CA LYS A 109 -5.49 -7.93 -3.28
C LYS A 109 -6.30 -9.00 -4.01
N LYS A 110 -6.58 -8.80 -5.31
CA LYS A 110 -7.27 -9.77 -6.14
C LYS A 110 -6.48 -11.07 -6.28
N ASP A 111 -5.17 -10.97 -6.51
CA ASP A 111 -4.30 -12.12 -6.66
C ASP A 111 -4.13 -12.88 -5.34
N ILE A 112 -3.86 -12.18 -4.25
CA ILE A 112 -3.78 -12.78 -2.91
C ILE A 112 -5.07 -13.54 -2.57
N LYS A 113 -6.25 -12.98 -2.89
CA LYS A 113 -7.53 -13.68 -2.71
C LYS A 113 -7.61 -14.96 -3.53
N ALA A 114 -7.13 -14.95 -4.78
CA ALA A 114 -7.12 -16.14 -5.63
C ALA A 114 -6.22 -17.23 -5.05
N VAL A 115 -5.03 -16.87 -4.54
CA VAL A 115 -4.11 -17.80 -3.87
C VAL A 115 -4.75 -18.40 -2.62
N TYR A 116 -5.34 -17.60 -1.74
CA TYR A 116 -6.00 -18.11 -0.54
C TYR A 116 -7.18 -19.03 -0.89
N ASN A 117 -7.98 -18.68 -1.89
CA ASN A 117 -9.08 -19.53 -2.36
C ASN A 117 -8.58 -20.90 -2.84
N SER A 118 -7.44 -20.95 -3.54
CA SER A 118 -6.84 -22.22 -4.00
C SER A 118 -6.38 -23.11 -2.84
N LEU A 119 -6.04 -22.51 -1.71
CA LEU A 119 -5.65 -23.18 -0.47
C LEU A 119 -6.85 -23.46 0.46
N TYR A 120 -8.08 -23.18 0.01
CA TYR A 120 -9.29 -23.26 0.81
C TYR A 120 -9.22 -22.44 2.12
N VAL A 121 -8.52 -21.30 2.07
CA VAL A 121 -8.43 -20.32 3.16
C VAL A 121 -9.31 -19.12 2.82
N ASP A 122 -10.13 -18.72 3.78
CA ASP A 122 -10.99 -17.54 3.68
C ASP A 122 -10.81 -16.60 4.88
N PHE A 123 -11.00 -15.31 4.61
CA PHE A 123 -11.00 -14.27 5.62
C PHE A 123 -12.34 -13.52 5.61
N ASP A 124 -12.78 -13.06 6.77
CA ASP A 124 -14.00 -12.29 6.92
C ASP A 124 -13.72 -10.80 6.68
N LEU A 125 -12.51 -10.35 7.02
CA LEU A 125 -12.05 -8.96 6.92
C LEU A 125 -10.78 -8.91 6.04
N TRP A 126 -10.62 -7.79 5.35
CA TRP A 126 -9.51 -7.52 4.44
C TRP A 126 -9.03 -6.08 4.63
N TYR A 127 -8.49 -5.82 5.81
CA TYR A 127 -7.92 -4.52 6.13
C TYR A 127 -6.47 -4.42 5.70
N GLY A 128 -6.03 -3.18 5.44
CA GLY A 128 -4.64 -2.83 5.23
C GLY A 128 -4.12 -1.90 6.32
N GLU A 129 -2.82 -1.67 6.31
CA GLU A 129 -2.20 -0.64 7.15
C GLU A 129 -2.77 0.75 6.84
N SER A 130 -3.16 0.98 5.57
CA SER A 130 -3.79 2.23 5.13
C SER A 130 -5.13 2.52 5.80
N ASP A 131 -5.90 1.49 6.17
CA ASP A 131 -7.18 1.65 6.85
C ASP A 131 -7.01 2.20 8.29
N ALA A 132 -5.81 2.10 8.87
CA ALA A 132 -5.51 2.64 10.19
C ALA A 132 -5.17 4.14 10.18
N MET A 133 -4.92 4.72 9.00
CA MET A 133 -4.46 6.11 8.87
C MET A 133 -5.43 7.14 9.42
N GLU A 134 -6.73 6.89 9.31
CA GLU A 134 -7.78 7.78 9.84
C GLU A 134 -7.70 7.97 11.36
N TYR A 135 -7.04 7.04 12.07
CA TYR A 135 -6.92 7.06 13.53
C TYR A 135 -5.58 7.64 14.02
N PHE A 136 -4.63 7.94 13.13
CA PHE A 136 -3.27 8.32 13.54
C PHE A 136 -3.22 9.64 14.29
N ASP A 137 -3.96 10.66 13.85
CA ASP A 137 -3.99 11.97 14.52
C ASP A 137 -4.55 11.86 15.94
N GLU A 138 -5.61 11.07 16.12
CA GLU A 138 -6.18 10.82 17.44
C GLU A 138 -5.22 10.02 18.33
N LEU A 139 -4.58 8.99 17.77
CA LEU A 139 -3.63 8.14 18.47
C LEU A 139 -2.39 8.94 18.90
N GLU A 140 -1.85 9.77 18.01
CA GLU A 140 -0.72 10.66 18.30
C GLU A 140 -1.06 11.60 19.46
N LYS A 141 -2.24 12.22 19.43
CA LYS A 141 -2.71 13.08 20.53
C LYS A 141 -2.77 12.33 21.86
N ILE A 142 -3.36 11.12 21.87
CA ILE A 142 -3.43 10.28 23.07
C ILE A 142 -2.02 9.96 23.60
N TYR A 143 -1.09 9.65 22.72
CA TYR A 143 0.27 9.30 23.13
C TYR A 143 1.05 10.51 23.65
N ARG A 144 0.86 11.70 23.07
CA ARG A 144 1.41 12.96 23.59
C ARG A 144 0.84 13.30 24.96
N ASP A 145 -0.47 13.24 25.12
CA ASP A 145 -1.14 13.53 26.40
C ASP A 145 -0.70 12.58 27.52
N LYS A 146 -0.35 11.35 27.19
CA LYS A 146 0.14 10.34 28.13
C LYS A 146 1.66 10.33 28.30
N ASN A 147 2.41 11.19 27.60
CA ASN A 147 3.87 11.21 27.58
C ASN A 147 4.50 9.85 27.17
N ILE A 148 3.88 9.14 26.24
CA ILE A 148 4.37 7.84 25.74
C ILE A 148 5.34 8.06 24.55
N LEU A 149 5.16 9.13 23.77
CA LEU A 149 6.04 9.46 22.64
C LEU A 149 7.42 9.91 23.15
N VAL A 150 8.45 9.30 22.58
CA VAL A 150 9.85 9.59 22.88
C VAL A 150 10.58 9.91 21.58
N LYS A 151 11.26 11.03 21.54
CA LYS A 151 12.10 11.38 20.37
C LYS A 151 13.25 10.38 20.23
N SER A 152 13.34 9.77 19.04
CA SER A 152 14.41 8.86 18.69
C SER A 152 14.88 9.13 17.26
N ASN A 153 16.15 9.53 17.10
CA ASN A 153 16.80 9.78 15.79
C ASN A 153 15.99 10.70 14.85
N GLY A 154 15.32 11.72 15.41
CA GLY A 154 14.51 12.67 14.64
C GLY A 154 13.07 12.23 14.33
N ALA A 155 12.66 11.06 14.81
CA ALA A 155 11.27 10.59 14.82
C ALA A 155 10.69 10.56 16.25
N GLU A 156 9.37 10.60 16.32
CA GLU A 156 8.60 10.40 17.57
C GLU A 156 7.85 9.08 17.52
#